data_aff02efd3f85216de0f22ccb3f31ceb7
#
_entry.id   aff02efd3f85216de0f22ccb3f31ceb7
#
_cell.length_a   1.000
_cell.length_b   1.000
_cell.length_c   1.000
_cell.angle_alpha   90.00
_cell.angle_beta   90.00
_cell.angle_gamma   90.00
#
_symmetry.space_group_name_H-M   'P 1'
#
loop_
_entity.id
_entity.type
_entity.pdbx_description
1 polymer ?
#
loop_
_entity_poly.entity_id
_entity_poly.type
_entity_poly.pdbx_seq_one_letter_code
_entity_poly.pdbx_strand_id
1 'polypeptide(L)'
;LMLSATLMNLNTKLPFLLDLNRDDFPSPEQALTHPDGLLAIGGDLSPSRLIKAYYHGIFPWFTEEDPILWWSPSLRAVLAPSDFHLSRSLKKLIKKQAFQVTVNQCFNKVIDRCAKAHAHQGTWITATMIHAYTQLHRAGHAHSIEVWQNQQLVGGLYGVSTGGIFSGESMFQCTSNASKVAFAALIALLKSEHNDNGVLIDCQLLNPHLATLGVHNIARTHYLHLLEQYRDKLHLKPTWTQANKLITNALTNLTSYF
;
A
#
# COMPACT_ATOMS: atom_id res chain seq x y z
N LEU A 1 3.30 -10.99 23.55
CA LEU A 1 2.65 -11.72 24.69
C LEU A 1 1.40 -12.53 24.27
N MET A 2 0.88 -12.39 23.04
CA MET A 2 -0.26 -13.20 22.59
C MET A 2 0.12 -14.50 21.83
N LEU A 3 1.36 -14.68 21.40
CA LEU A 3 1.80 -15.89 20.70
C LEU A 3 2.08 -17.10 21.63
N SER A 4 2.32 -16.89 22.92
CA SER A 4 2.73 -17.99 23.81
C SER A 4 1.58 -18.83 24.41
N ALA A 5 0.34 -18.39 24.34
CA ALA A 5 -0.79 -19.09 24.97
C ALA A 5 -1.67 -19.93 24.01
N THR A 6 -1.54 -19.76 22.68
CA THR A 6 -2.42 -20.43 21.69
C THR A 6 -1.80 -21.69 21.07
N LEU A 7 -0.54 -22.01 21.40
CA LEU A 7 0.20 -23.13 20.77
C LEU A 7 -0.03 -24.51 21.41
N MET A 8 -0.96 -24.65 22.35
CA MET A 8 -1.18 -25.92 23.04
C MET A 8 -2.31 -26.81 22.47
N ASN A 9 -2.86 -26.51 21.30
CA ASN A 9 -3.76 -27.45 20.64
C ASN A 9 -3.01 -28.19 19.52
N LEU A 10 -2.77 -29.49 19.69
CA LEU A 10 -1.96 -30.38 18.85
C LEU A 10 -2.42 -30.55 17.37
N ASN A 11 -3.36 -29.74 16.91
CA ASN A 11 -3.83 -29.70 15.51
C ASN A 11 -3.75 -28.31 14.85
N THR A 12 -3.05 -27.34 15.45
CA THR A 12 -2.91 -26.01 14.85
C THR A 12 -1.77 -26.02 13.82
N LYS A 13 -2.13 -25.76 12.56
CA LYS A 13 -1.16 -25.52 11.49
C LYS A 13 -0.25 -24.35 11.91
N LEU A 14 1.07 -24.56 11.85
CA LEU A 14 2.06 -23.52 12.18
C LEU A 14 2.39 -22.69 10.92
N PRO A 15 2.77 -21.41 11.08
CA PRO A 15 3.28 -20.61 9.97
C PRO A 15 4.62 -21.17 9.49
N PHE A 16 4.95 -20.94 8.24
CA PHE A 16 6.23 -21.37 7.68
C PHE A 16 7.39 -20.56 8.24
N LEU A 17 8.54 -21.20 8.45
CA LEU A 17 9.79 -20.51 8.77
C LEU A 17 10.56 -20.23 7.50
N LEU A 18 10.91 -18.96 7.25
CA LEU A 18 11.66 -18.56 6.08
C LEU A 18 13.16 -18.64 6.33
N ASP A 19 13.89 -19.22 5.39
CA ASP A 19 15.35 -19.25 5.37
C ASP A 19 15.90 -17.87 4.95
N LEU A 20 16.98 -17.44 5.59
CA LEU A 20 17.70 -16.20 5.24
C LEU A 20 18.39 -16.30 3.86
N ASN A 21 18.79 -17.50 3.45
CA ASN A 21 19.52 -17.72 2.21
C ASN A 21 18.63 -17.93 0.97
N ARG A 22 17.30 -17.97 1.16
CA ARG A 22 16.32 -18.20 0.10
C ARG A 22 15.20 -17.19 0.25
N ASP A 23 14.85 -16.50 -0.82
CA ASP A 23 13.77 -15.50 -0.83
C ASP A 23 12.42 -16.06 -1.31
N ASP A 24 12.27 -17.41 -1.35
CA ASP A 24 11.03 -18.08 -1.72
C ASP A 24 9.98 -17.99 -0.60
N PHE A 25 8.72 -17.93 -1.03
CA PHE A 25 7.56 -17.97 -0.15
C PHE A 25 6.71 -19.21 -0.41
N PRO A 26 6.05 -19.76 0.63
CA PRO A 26 4.98 -20.72 0.43
C PRO A 26 3.80 -20.07 -0.30
N SER A 27 2.93 -20.90 -0.89
CA SER A 27 1.71 -20.37 -1.53
C SER A 27 0.87 -19.56 -0.54
N PRO A 28 0.40 -18.34 -0.90
CA PRO A 28 -0.49 -17.54 -0.07
C PRO A 28 -1.76 -18.27 0.39
N GLU A 29 -2.22 -19.26 -0.38
CA GLU A 29 -3.39 -20.10 -0.04
C GLU A 29 -3.15 -20.95 1.21
N GLN A 30 -1.87 -21.13 1.59
CA GLN A 30 -1.47 -21.89 2.78
C GLN A 30 -1.47 -21.05 4.06
N ALA A 31 -1.78 -19.75 3.98
CA ALA A 31 -1.85 -18.89 5.16
C ALA A 31 -2.86 -19.42 6.18
N LEU A 32 -2.57 -19.18 7.45
CA LEU A 32 -3.39 -19.62 8.56
C LEU A 32 -4.78 -18.97 8.54
N THR A 33 -5.76 -19.64 9.14
CA THR A 33 -7.08 -19.07 9.44
C THR A 33 -7.11 -18.38 10.81
N HIS A 34 -6.20 -18.77 11.71
CA HIS A 34 -6.02 -18.18 13.05
C HIS A 34 -4.53 -18.17 13.43
N PRO A 35 -3.91 -16.96 13.55
CA PRO A 35 -4.46 -15.66 13.15
C PRO A 35 -4.65 -15.58 11.62
N ASP A 36 -5.76 -14.94 11.18
CA ASP A 36 -6.15 -14.92 9.77
C ASP A 36 -5.07 -14.28 8.89
N GLY A 37 -4.60 -15.05 7.92
CA GLY A 37 -3.65 -14.59 6.93
C GLY A 37 -2.17 -14.70 7.31
N LEU A 38 -1.80 -15.11 8.52
CA LEU A 38 -0.39 -15.34 8.86
C LEU A 38 0.13 -16.51 8.02
N LEU A 39 1.13 -16.23 7.19
CA LEU A 39 1.71 -17.21 6.27
C LEU A 39 3.07 -17.71 6.73
N ALA A 40 3.96 -16.79 7.08
CA ALA A 40 5.35 -17.14 7.38
C ALA A 40 5.97 -16.21 8.42
N ILE A 41 7.07 -16.68 9.03
CA ILE A 41 7.86 -15.97 10.04
C ILE A 41 9.33 -15.99 9.63
N GLY A 42 10.05 -14.90 9.91
CA GLY A 42 11.49 -14.79 9.70
C GLY A 42 11.86 -14.31 8.30
N GLY A 43 13.01 -14.76 7.79
CA GLY A 43 13.62 -14.17 6.61
C GLY A 43 14.20 -12.78 6.89
N ASP A 44 14.26 -11.94 5.86
CA ASP A 44 14.77 -10.57 5.92
C ASP A 44 13.84 -9.61 5.15
N LEU A 45 14.16 -8.31 5.14
CA LEU A 45 13.44 -7.26 4.39
C LEU A 45 14.27 -6.76 3.20
N SER A 46 15.09 -7.61 2.60
CA SER A 46 15.83 -7.26 1.39
C SER A 46 14.88 -6.86 0.25
N PRO A 47 15.29 -5.95 -0.65
CA PRO A 47 14.46 -5.58 -1.80
C PRO A 47 14.01 -6.78 -2.63
N SER A 48 14.86 -7.79 -2.84
CA SER A 48 14.51 -9.02 -3.58
C SER A 48 13.36 -9.77 -2.93
N ARG A 49 13.42 -9.97 -1.61
CA ARG A 49 12.37 -10.65 -0.85
C ARG A 49 11.08 -9.84 -0.82
N LEU A 50 11.16 -8.53 -0.60
CA LEU A 50 9.98 -7.65 -0.63
C LEU A 50 9.29 -7.66 -2.00
N ILE A 51 10.06 -7.53 -3.08
CA ILE A 51 9.51 -7.61 -4.45
C ILE A 51 8.79 -8.94 -4.66
N LYS A 52 9.42 -10.06 -4.26
CA LYS A 52 8.81 -11.39 -4.35
C LYS A 52 7.55 -11.51 -3.52
N ALA A 53 7.55 -10.97 -2.30
CA ALA A 53 6.37 -10.98 -1.43
C ALA A 53 5.18 -10.27 -2.10
N TYR A 54 5.35 -9.03 -2.55
CA TYR A 54 4.29 -8.28 -3.24
C TYR A 54 3.86 -8.94 -4.55
N TYR A 55 4.79 -9.52 -5.30
CA TYR A 55 4.50 -10.26 -6.52
C TYR A 55 3.59 -11.47 -6.29
N HIS A 56 3.60 -12.05 -5.07
CA HIS A 56 2.74 -13.15 -4.65
C HIS A 56 1.56 -12.74 -3.76
N GLY A 57 1.31 -11.44 -3.56
CA GLY A 57 0.20 -10.95 -2.74
C GLY A 57 0.44 -11.09 -1.24
N ILE A 58 1.70 -11.14 -0.84
CA ILE A 58 2.17 -11.25 0.53
C ILE A 58 2.76 -9.91 0.95
N PHE A 59 2.57 -9.51 2.21
CA PHE A 59 3.15 -8.29 2.76
C PHE A 59 3.68 -8.51 4.19
N PRO A 60 4.72 -7.77 4.61
CA PRO A 60 5.21 -7.81 5.99
C PRO A 60 4.36 -6.92 6.89
N TRP A 61 3.99 -7.40 8.06
CA TRP A 61 3.33 -6.61 9.10
C TRP A 61 3.65 -7.19 10.47
N PHE A 62 4.38 -6.43 11.30
CA PHE A 62 4.89 -6.85 12.59
C PHE A 62 5.29 -5.63 13.42
N THR A 63 5.37 -5.78 14.74
CA THR A 63 5.86 -4.74 15.66
C THR A 63 7.34 -4.91 15.94
N GLU A 64 7.97 -3.95 16.62
CA GLU A 64 9.41 -4.02 16.96
C GLU A 64 9.75 -5.19 17.88
N GLU A 65 8.77 -5.69 18.66
CA GLU A 65 8.92 -6.82 19.58
C GLU A 65 8.70 -8.18 18.89
N ASP A 66 8.15 -8.19 17.67
CA ASP A 66 7.85 -9.40 16.92
C ASP A 66 9.02 -9.76 15.97
N PRO A 67 9.18 -11.05 15.62
CA PRO A 67 9.95 -11.40 14.45
C PRO A 67 9.27 -10.85 13.19
N ILE A 68 9.95 -10.87 12.03
CA ILE A 68 9.32 -10.53 10.76
C ILE A 68 8.17 -11.50 10.50
N LEU A 69 6.96 -10.96 10.34
CA LEU A 69 5.74 -11.71 10.04
C LEU A 69 5.23 -11.35 8.64
N TRP A 70 4.85 -12.38 7.88
CA TRP A 70 4.38 -12.26 6.49
C TRP A 70 2.93 -12.72 6.38
N TRP A 71 2.12 -11.91 5.70
CA TRP A 71 0.67 -12.05 5.71
C TRP A 71 0.06 -12.12 4.31
N SER A 72 -1.00 -12.92 4.19
CA SER A 72 -1.96 -12.90 3.09
C SER A 72 -3.35 -13.21 3.65
N PRO A 73 -4.13 -12.19 4.09
CA PRO A 73 -5.43 -12.35 4.75
C PRO A 73 -6.48 -13.02 3.87
N SER A 74 -7.46 -13.69 4.48
CA SER A 74 -8.57 -14.35 3.78
C SER A 74 -9.47 -13.37 3.02
N LEU A 75 -9.59 -12.13 3.54
CA LEU A 75 -10.23 -11.00 2.88
C LEU A 75 -9.17 -9.94 2.57
N ARG A 76 -9.16 -9.46 1.33
CA ARG A 76 -8.25 -8.41 0.86
C ARG A 76 -9.02 -7.15 0.53
N ALA A 77 -8.63 -6.04 1.15
CA ALA A 77 -9.19 -4.73 0.87
C ALA A 77 -8.60 -4.16 -0.43
N VAL A 78 -9.44 -3.90 -1.41
CA VAL A 78 -9.00 -3.44 -2.73
C VAL A 78 -9.87 -2.30 -3.25
N LEU A 79 -9.34 -1.58 -4.25
CA LEU A 79 -10.08 -0.57 -4.99
C LEU A 79 -9.66 -0.57 -6.46
N ALA A 80 -10.62 -0.77 -7.37
CA ALA A 80 -10.42 -0.40 -8.75
C ALA A 80 -10.56 1.14 -8.88
N PRO A 81 -9.74 1.82 -9.70
CA PRO A 81 -9.83 3.28 -9.85
C PRO A 81 -11.21 3.80 -10.26
N SER A 82 -12.02 3.00 -10.98
CA SER A 82 -13.42 3.29 -11.33
C SER A 82 -14.34 3.40 -10.11
N ASP A 83 -14.05 2.65 -9.05
CA ASP A 83 -14.90 2.54 -7.87
C ASP A 83 -14.59 3.61 -6.81
N PHE A 84 -13.62 4.48 -7.11
CA PHE A 84 -13.23 5.54 -6.19
C PHE A 84 -14.37 6.51 -5.91
N HIS A 85 -14.69 6.70 -4.63
CA HIS A 85 -15.70 7.64 -4.19
C HIS A 85 -15.12 9.03 -3.96
N LEU A 86 -15.28 9.92 -4.95
CA LEU A 86 -14.89 11.33 -4.86
C LEU A 86 -16.01 12.16 -4.21
N SER A 87 -15.92 12.43 -2.91
CA SER A 87 -16.91 13.24 -2.21
C SER A 87 -16.99 14.68 -2.76
N ARG A 88 -18.18 15.31 -2.66
CA ARG A 88 -18.39 16.71 -3.10
C ARG A 88 -17.41 17.69 -2.47
N SER A 89 -17.09 17.52 -1.19
CA SER A 89 -16.12 18.38 -0.48
C SER A 89 -14.70 18.19 -1.01
N LEU A 90 -14.26 16.97 -1.27
CA LEU A 90 -12.94 16.66 -1.82
C LEU A 90 -12.82 17.19 -3.25
N LYS A 91 -13.85 16.99 -4.09
CA LYS A 91 -13.93 17.56 -5.45
C LYS A 91 -13.77 19.08 -5.42
N LYS A 92 -14.43 19.79 -4.49
CA LYS A 92 -14.30 21.25 -4.34
C LYS A 92 -12.89 21.67 -3.94
N LEU A 93 -12.23 20.93 -3.04
CA LEU A 93 -10.84 21.19 -2.64
C LEU A 93 -9.86 21.04 -3.81
N ILE A 94 -10.00 19.99 -4.60
CA ILE A 94 -9.17 19.74 -5.78
C ILE A 94 -9.38 20.86 -6.81
N LYS A 95 -10.64 21.22 -7.14
CA LYS A 95 -10.93 22.31 -8.08
C LYS A 95 -10.38 23.67 -7.64
N LYS A 96 -10.34 23.93 -6.34
CA LYS A 96 -9.74 25.18 -5.80
C LYS A 96 -8.22 25.15 -5.76
N GLN A 97 -7.59 24.03 -6.13
CA GLN A 97 -6.14 23.83 -6.00
C GLN A 97 -5.61 24.21 -4.58
N ALA A 98 -6.40 23.81 -3.55
CA ALA A 98 -6.08 24.13 -2.16
C ALA A 98 -4.76 23.52 -1.67
N PHE A 99 -4.24 22.53 -2.40
CA PHE A 99 -2.99 21.83 -2.14
C PHE A 99 -2.18 21.69 -3.42
N GLN A 100 -0.87 21.75 -3.30
CA GLN A 100 0.06 21.31 -4.33
C GLN A 100 0.35 19.80 -4.11
N VAL A 101 0.48 19.04 -5.20
CA VAL A 101 0.80 17.61 -5.14
C VAL A 101 2.06 17.33 -5.93
N THR A 102 2.93 16.50 -5.35
CA THR A 102 4.14 16.00 -6.01
C THR A 102 4.22 14.48 -5.87
N VAL A 103 5.13 13.86 -6.61
CA VAL A 103 5.36 12.42 -6.59
C VAL A 103 6.84 12.14 -6.48
N ASN A 104 7.25 11.28 -5.56
CA ASN A 104 8.63 10.84 -5.35
C ASN A 104 9.65 11.98 -5.05
N GLN A 105 9.18 13.12 -4.52
CA GLN A 105 10.08 14.23 -4.20
C GLN A 105 10.70 14.10 -2.81
N CYS A 106 10.02 13.45 -1.88
CA CYS A 106 10.53 13.30 -0.52
C CYS A 106 10.05 12.02 0.17
N PHE A 107 10.23 10.87 -0.47
CA PHE A 107 9.80 9.56 0.02
C PHE A 107 10.14 9.34 1.50
N ASN A 108 11.39 9.61 1.89
CA ASN A 108 11.84 9.42 3.27
C ASN A 108 11.05 10.28 4.28
N LYS A 109 10.65 11.50 3.90
CA LYS A 109 9.82 12.35 4.76
C LYS A 109 8.40 11.79 4.86
N VAL A 110 7.86 11.22 3.78
CA VAL A 110 6.51 10.64 3.77
C VAL A 110 6.46 9.42 4.70
N ILE A 111 7.36 8.46 4.54
CA ILE A 111 7.37 7.24 5.37
C ILE A 111 7.62 7.57 6.86
N ASP A 112 8.52 8.51 7.17
CA ASP A 112 8.77 8.98 8.54
C ASP A 112 7.51 9.64 9.15
N ARG A 113 6.78 10.46 8.37
CA ARG A 113 5.52 11.06 8.82
C ARG A 113 4.41 10.02 9.03
N CYS A 114 4.35 9.00 8.17
CA CYS A 114 3.43 7.87 8.38
C CYS A 114 3.75 7.11 9.68
N ALA A 115 5.03 6.80 9.94
CA ALA A 115 5.45 6.15 11.18
C ALA A 115 5.04 6.97 12.41
N LYS A 116 5.28 8.29 12.41
CA LYS A 116 4.91 9.20 13.51
C LYS A 116 3.40 9.33 13.71
N ALA A 117 2.61 9.32 12.64
CA ALA A 117 1.16 9.40 12.71
C ALA A 117 0.53 8.19 13.43
N HIS A 118 1.18 7.02 13.36
CA HIS A 118 0.72 5.78 14.00
C HIS A 118 1.42 5.47 15.33
N ALA A 119 2.40 6.26 15.77
CA ALA A 119 3.22 5.99 16.96
C ALA A 119 2.39 5.80 18.25
N HIS A 120 1.28 6.52 18.41
CA HIS A 120 0.41 6.42 19.60
C HIS A 120 -0.36 5.10 19.74
N GLN A 121 -0.46 4.32 18.67
CA GLN A 121 -1.18 3.04 18.64
C GLN A 121 -0.24 1.84 18.52
N GLY A 122 1.09 2.06 18.62
CA GLY A 122 2.09 1.06 18.28
C GLY A 122 2.29 0.97 16.76
N THR A 123 3.28 1.69 16.23
CA THR A 123 3.52 1.66 14.78
C THR A 123 4.21 0.37 14.36
N TRP A 124 3.74 -0.22 13.26
CA TRP A 124 4.46 -1.30 12.55
C TRP A 124 5.55 -0.76 11.61
N ILE A 125 5.59 0.57 11.37
CA ILE A 125 6.60 1.21 10.53
C ILE A 125 7.84 1.45 11.38
N THR A 126 8.56 0.39 11.68
CA THR A 126 9.79 0.40 12.48
C THR A 126 10.96 1.03 11.72
N ALA A 127 12.07 1.32 12.39
CA ALA A 127 13.28 1.82 11.73
C ALA A 127 13.79 0.85 10.64
N THR A 128 13.67 -0.46 10.87
CA THR A 128 14.03 -1.50 9.89
C THR A 128 13.11 -1.44 8.66
N MET A 129 11.80 -1.25 8.87
CA MET A 129 10.84 -1.06 7.76
C MET A 129 11.14 0.21 6.96
N ILE A 130 11.40 1.36 7.64
CA ILE A 130 11.77 2.60 6.97
C ILE A 130 13.01 2.40 6.08
N HIS A 131 14.04 1.72 6.61
CA HIS A 131 15.25 1.42 5.83
C HIS A 131 14.94 0.55 4.61
N ALA A 132 14.21 -0.55 4.80
CA ALA A 132 13.86 -1.50 3.73
C ALA A 132 13.05 -0.84 2.60
N TYR A 133 12.01 -0.08 2.93
CA TYR A 133 11.19 0.61 1.92
C TYR A 133 11.92 1.78 1.26
N THR A 134 12.87 2.43 1.96
CA THR A 134 13.76 3.41 1.33
C THR A 134 14.66 2.75 0.28
N GLN A 135 15.19 1.55 0.55
CA GLN A 135 15.95 0.79 -0.46
C GLN A 135 15.06 0.37 -1.62
N LEU A 136 13.83 -0.08 -1.35
CA LEU A 136 12.85 -0.44 -2.36
C LEU A 136 12.48 0.76 -3.25
N HIS A 137 12.36 1.96 -2.66
CA HIS A 137 12.17 3.21 -3.39
C HIS A 137 13.35 3.53 -4.31
N ARG A 138 14.60 3.41 -3.82
CA ARG A 138 15.82 3.62 -4.64
C ARG A 138 15.90 2.62 -5.80
N ALA A 139 15.40 1.42 -5.60
CA ALA A 139 15.30 0.39 -6.65
C ALA A 139 14.15 0.64 -7.65
N GLY A 140 13.29 1.65 -7.40
CA GLY A 140 12.20 2.06 -8.29
C GLY A 140 10.93 1.23 -8.15
N HIS A 141 10.73 0.57 -7.00
CA HIS A 141 9.54 -0.25 -6.71
C HIS A 141 8.60 0.38 -5.68
N ALA A 142 9.10 1.24 -4.79
CA ALA A 142 8.25 1.97 -3.85
C ALA A 142 8.15 3.44 -4.24
N HIS A 143 6.96 4.03 -4.06
CA HIS A 143 6.64 5.37 -4.50
C HIS A 143 5.86 6.14 -3.44
N SER A 144 6.01 7.47 -3.45
CA SER A 144 5.26 8.36 -2.57
C SER A 144 4.50 9.42 -3.36
N ILE A 145 3.39 9.86 -2.77
CA ILE A 145 2.64 11.04 -3.19
C ILE A 145 2.64 12.00 -2.03
N GLU A 146 3.09 13.23 -2.28
CA GLU A 146 3.20 14.29 -1.29
C GLU A 146 2.12 15.35 -1.52
N VAL A 147 1.54 15.84 -0.44
CA VAL A 147 0.56 16.94 -0.43
C VAL A 147 1.11 18.09 0.38
N TRP A 148 1.18 19.26 -0.26
CA TRP A 148 1.80 20.46 0.26
C TRP A 148 0.79 21.59 0.42
N GLN A 149 0.97 22.37 1.48
CA GLN A 149 0.27 23.64 1.68
C GLN A 149 1.26 24.65 2.25
N ASN A 150 1.36 25.82 1.63
CA ASN A 150 2.34 26.86 2.03
C ASN A 150 3.77 26.32 2.16
N GLN A 151 4.22 25.52 1.18
CA GLN A 151 5.52 24.84 1.15
C GLN A 151 5.77 23.84 2.30
N GLN A 152 4.78 23.54 3.10
CA GLN A 152 4.85 22.53 4.16
C GLN A 152 4.22 21.21 3.69
N LEU A 153 4.88 20.09 4.00
CA LEU A 153 4.35 18.76 3.75
C LEU A 153 3.24 18.46 4.78
N VAL A 154 1.99 18.51 4.34
CA VAL A 154 0.80 18.39 5.20
C VAL A 154 0.06 17.08 5.07
N GLY A 155 0.41 16.25 4.11
CA GLY A 155 -0.14 14.90 3.91
C GLY A 155 0.63 14.14 2.87
N GLY A 156 0.32 12.86 2.75
CA GLY A 156 0.91 11.99 1.75
C GLY A 156 0.60 10.53 2.00
N LEU A 157 1.00 9.71 1.05
CA LEU A 157 0.96 8.26 1.12
C LEU A 157 2.22 7.67 0.49
N TYR A 158 2.53 6.43 0.84
CA TYR A 158 3.50 5.63 0.10
C TYR A 158 2.99 4.23 -0.12
N GLY A 159 3.58 3.53 -1.08
CA GLY A 159 3.25 2.16 -1.42
C GLY A 159 4.22 1.54 -2.40
N VAL A 160 3.95 0.29 -2.75
CA VAL A 160 4.77 -0.55 -3.64
C VAL A 160 4.03 -0.81 -4.94
N SER A 161 4.73 -0.66 -6.06
CA SER A 161 4.20 -0.93 -7.40
C SER A 161 4.68 -2.30 -7.90
N THR A 162 3.73 -3.16 -8.27
CA THR A 162 3.99 -4.48 -8.86
C THR A 162 3.13 -4.62 -10.12
N GLY A 163 3.71 -4.31 -11.29
CA GLY A 163 2.96 -4.24 -12.54
C GLY A 163 1.77 -3.28 -12.44
N GLY A 164 0.55 -3.78 -12.68
CA GLY A 164 -0.69 -3.03 -12.56
C GLY A 164 -1.24 -2.91 -11.13
N ILE A 165 -0.55 -3.43 -10.12
CA ILE A 165 -0.98 -3.35 -8.72
C ILE A 165 -0.18 -2.26 -7.99
N PHE A 166 -0.88 -1.39 -7.26
CA PHE A 166 -0.28 -0.49 -6.30
C PHE A 166 -0.71 -0.90 -4.89
N SER A 167 0.22 -1.45 -4.11
CA SER A 167 -0.01 -1.79 -2.70
C SER A 167 0.23 -0.55 -1.84
N GLY A 168 -0.84 0.09 -1.36
CA GLY A 168 -0.79 1.25 -0.49
C GLY A 168 -0.42 0.83 0.93
N GLU A 169 0.73 1.26 1.42
CA GLU A 169 1.27 0.84 2.71
C GLU A 169 0.74 1.70 3.86
N SER A 170 0.82 3.00 3.70
CA SER A 170 0.36 3.93 4.73
C SER A 170 0.13 5.32 4.19
N MET A 171 -0.66 6.11 4.92
CA MET A 171 -0.89 7.51 4.65
C MET A 171 -0.92 8.33 5.93
N PHE A 172 -0.61 9.62 5.83
CA PHE A 172 -0.70 10.56 6.93
C PHE A 172 -1.34 11.88 6.50
N GLN A 173 -1.83 12.63 7.47
CA GLN A 173 -2.26 14.02 7.29
C GLN A 173 -2.02 14.85 8.54
N CYS A 174 -1.57 16.08 8.34
CA CYS A 174 -1.52 17.13 9.37
C CYS A 174 -2.59 18.21 9.14
N THR A 175 -3.11 18.29 7.92
CA THR A 175 -4.22 19.16 7.52
C THR A 175 -5.39 18.30 7.04
N SER A 176 -6.61 18.68 7.43
CA SER A 176 -7.83 17.96 7.06
C SER A 176 -7.91 17.71 5.55
N ASN A 177 -8.26 16.48 5.17
CA ASN A 177 -8.38 15.96 3.81
C ASN A 177 -7.06 15.84 3.01
N ALA A 178 -5.89 16.16 3.56
CA ALA A 178 -4.64 16.05 2.81
C ALA A 178 -4.35 14.59 2.41
N SER A 179 -4.59 13.60 3.27
CA SER A 179 -4.46 12.17 2.91
C SER A 179 -5.44 11.75 1.82
N LYS A 180 -6.68 12.27 1.83
CA LYS A 180 -7.67 12.00 0.79
C LYS A 180 -7.27 12.63 -0.55
N VAL A 181 -6.62 13.79 -0.53
CA VAL A 181 -6.05 14.42 -1.75
C VAL A 181 -4.90 13.57 -2.29
N ALA A 182 -4.01 13.06 -1.42
CA ALA A 182 -2.95 12.13 -1.83
C ALA A 182 -3.54 10.87 -2.51
N PHE A 183 -4.59 10.30 -1.91
CA PHE A 183 -5.25 9.12 -2.46
C PHE A 183 -5.96 9.43 -3.79
N ALA A 184 -6.66 10.57 -3.90
CA ALA A 184 -7.26 11.04 -5.15
C ALA A 184 -6.20 11.28 -6.25
N ALA A 185 -5.01 11.74 -5.87
CA ALA A 185 -3.90 11.93 -6.79
C ALA A 185 -3.36 10.60 -7.32
N LEU A 186 -3.26 9.57 -6.46
CA LEU A 186 -2.93 8.20 -6.88
C LEU A 186 -3.94 7.70 -7.92
N ILE A 187 -5.24 7.81 -7.61
CA ILE A 187 -6.33 7.41 -8.52
C ILE A 187 -6.20 8.15 -9.86
N ALA A 188 -6.03 9.48 -9.82
CA ALA A 188 -5.93 10.30 -11.02
C ALA A 188 -4.74 9.89 -11.90
N LEU A 189 -3.59 9.60 -11.28
CA LEU A 189 -2.39 9.17 -11.98
C LEU A 189 -2.59 7.81 -12.65
N LEU A 190 -3.16 6.84 -11.93
CA LEU A 190 -3.42 5.51 -12.45
C LEU A 190 -4.45 5.54 -13.60
N LYS A 191 -5.52 6.34 -13.47
CA LYS A 191 -6.53 6.52 -14.54
C LYS A 191 -5.98 7.20 -15.79
N SER A 192 -5.11 8.19 -15.64
CA SER A 192 -4.57 8.95 -16.77
C SER A 192 -3.75 8.08 -17.75
N GLU A 193 -3.15 7.02 -17.27
CA GLU A 193 -2.27 6.14 -18.06
C GLU A 193 -2.99 4.87 -18.55
N HIS A 194 -3.99 4.38 -17.81
CA HIS A 194 -4.49 3.01 -18.00
C HIS A 194 -5.99 2.90 -18.26
N ASN A 195 -6.75 4.00 -18.23
CA ASN A 195 -8.22 4.00 -18.45
C ASN A 195 -8.95 2.90 -17.64
N ASP A 196 -8.58 2.68 -16.39
CA ASP A 196 -9.10 1.65 -15.48
C ASP A 196 -8.84 0.19 -15.90
N ASN A 197 -8.13 -0.06 -16.99
CA ASN A 197 -7.88 -1.41 -17.47
C ASN A 197 -6.62 -2.01 -16.85
N GLY A 198 -6.79 -3.05 -16.04
CA GLY A 198 -5.68 -3.84 -15.49
C GLY A 198 -4.91 -3.16 -14.38
N VAL A 199 -5.55 -2.26 -13.63
CA VAL A 199 -4.98 -1.57 -12.47
C VAL A 199 -5.83 -1.82 -11.23
N LEU A 200 -5.19 -2.13 -10.11
CA LEU A 200 -5.84 -2.33 -8.83
C LEU A 200 -5.01 -1.69 -7.72
N ILE A 201 -5.69 -1.05 -6.77
CA ILE A 201 -5.08 -0.61 -5.53
C ILE A 201 -5.36 -1.66 -4.47
N ASP A 202 -4.31 -2.17 -3.86
CA ASP A 202 -4.34 -3.10 -2.75
C ASP A 202 -4.12 -2.31 -1.46
N CYS A 203 -5.11 -2.32 -0.58
CA CYS A 203 -5.07 -1.65 0.72
C CYS A 203 -4.95 -2.64 1.88
N GLN A 204 -4.60 -3.89 1.62
CA GLN A 204 -4.42 -5.02 2.53
C GLN A 204 -5.64 -5.27 3.42
N LEU A 205 -5.92 -4.43 4.40
CA LEU A 205 -7.00 -4.57 5.38
C LEU A 205 -7.96 -3.37 5.33
N LEU A 206 -9.25 -3.67 5.32
CA LEU A 206 -10.29 -2.64 5.30
C LEU A 206 -10.41 -1.95 6.66
N ASN A 207 -10.53 -0.63 6.62
CA ASN A 207 -10.90 0.18 7.78
C ASN A 207 -11.98 1.20 7.40
N PRO A 208 -12.67 1.84 8.38
CA PRO A 208 -13.76 2.78 8.11
C PRO A 208 -13.35 3.97 7.22
N HIS A 209 -12.10 4.45 7.33
CA HIS A 209 -11.60 5.54 6.50
C HIS A 209 -11.50 5.12 5.02
N LEU A 210 -10.90 3.97 4.75
CA LEU A 210 -10.76 3.43 3.40
C LEU A 210 -12.12 3.11 2.77
N ALA A 211 -13.07 2.58 3.56
CA ALA A 211 -14.44 2.33 3.08
C ALA A 211 -15.11 3.61 2.56
N THR A 212 -14.86 4.79 3.16
CA THR A 212 -15.39 6.07 2.66
C THR A 212 -14.83 6.47 1.30
N LEU A 213 -13.72 5.87 0.86
CA LEU A 213 -13.08 6.12 -0.42
C LEU A 213 -13.51 5.11 -1.52
N GLY A 214 -14.34 4.12 -1.16
CA GLY A 214 -14.82 3.08 -2.07
C GLY A 214 -14.07 1.75 -1.94
N VAL A 215 -13.07 1.65 -1.06
CA VAL A 215 -12.35 0.39 -0.81
C VAL A 215 -13.30 -0.65 -0.23
N HIS A 216 -13.23 -1.87 -0.72
CA HIS A 216 -14.06 -2.99 -0.29
C HIS A 216 -13.25 -4.29 -0.21
N ASN A 217 -13.78 -5.25 0.52
CA ASN A 217 -13.15 -6.56 0.67
C ASN A 217 -13.53 -7.50 -0.48
N ILE A 218 -12.54 -8.24 -0.98
CA ILE A 218 -12.73 -9.40 -1.83
C ILE A 218 -12.04 -10.62 -1.19
N ALA A 219 -12.44 -11.83 -1.58
CA ALA A 219 -11.79 -13.05 -1.13
C ALA A 219 -10.32 -13.08 -1.63
N ARG A 220 -9.41 -13.62 -0.81
CA ARG A 220 -7.98 -13.79 -1.19
C ARG A 220 -7.82 -14.49 -2.54
N THR A 221 -8.58 -15.54 -2.81
CA THR A 221 -8.54 -16.27 -4.08
C THR A 221 -8.85 -15.38 -5.28
N HIS A 222 -9.85 -14.50 -5.14
CA HIS A 222 -10.19 -13.52 -6.18
C HIS A 222 -9.08 -12.46 -6.34
N TYR A 223 -8.53 -11.95 -5.21
CA TYR A 223 -7.40 -11.03 -5.24
C TYR A 223 -6.17 -11.63 -5.94
N LEU A 224 -5.79 -12.87 -5.61
CA LEU A 224 -4.65 -13.55 -6.24
C LEU A 224 -4.85 -13.75 -7.74
N HIS A 225 -6.07 -14.05 -8.17
CA HIS A 225 -6.41 -14.13 -9.60
C HIS A 225 -6.22 -12.77 -10.31
N LEU A 226 -6.71 -11.66 -9.73
CA LEU A 226 -6.49 -10.31 -10.28
C LEU A 226 -5.00 -9.93 -10.28
N LEU A 227 -4.29 -10.25 -9.19
CA LEU A 227 -2.85 -10.01 -9.09
C LEU A 227 -2.10 -10.72 -10.22
N GLU A 228 -2.40 -12.00 -10.48
CA GLU A 228 -1.78 -12.76 -11.55
C GLU A 228 -2.06 -12.18 -12.95
N GLN A 229 -3.28 -11.65 -13.15
CA GLN A 229 -3.63 -10.99 -14.40
C GLN A 229 -2.90 -9.66 -14.62
N TYR A 230 -2.61 -8.90 -13.53
CA TYR A 230 -2.17 -7.50 -13.65
C TYR A 230 -0.68 -7.31 -13.37
N ARG A 231 -0.04 -8.15 -12.54
CA ARG A 231 1.35 -7.99 -12.11
C ARG A 231 2.37 -8.02 -13.26
N ASP A 232 2.07 -8.71 -14.37
CA ASP A 232 2.98 -8.87 -15.51
C ASP A 232 2.53 -8.11 -16.77
N LYS A 233 1.30 -7.58 -16.81
CA LYS A 233 0.73 -6.99 -18.03
C LYS A 233 0.99 -5.49 -18.17
N LEU A 234 1.09 -4.77 -17.06
CA LEU A 234 1.27 -3.33 -17.03
C LEU A 234 2.48 -2.97 -16.20
N HIS A 235 3.34 -2.13 -16.77
CA HIS A 235 4.45 -1.54 -16.05
C HIS A 235 4.07 -0.11 -15.66
N LEU A 236 3.80 0.14 -14.39
CA LEU A 236 3.57 1.50 -13.86
C LEU A 236 4.83 2.37 -13.82
N LYS A 237 5.98 1.83 -14.24
CA LYS A 237 7.27 2.53 -14.21
C LYS A 237 7.28 3.83 -15.03
N PRO A 238 6.73 3.89 -16.26
CA PRO A 238 6.64 5.14 -17.01
C PRO A 238 5.78 6.18 -16.31
N THR A 239 4.66 5.78 -15.72
CA THR A 239 3.76 6.63 -14.91
C THR A 239 4.53 7.33 -13.79
N TRP A 240 5.32 6.58 -13.00
CA TRP A 240 6.08 7.16 -11.89
C TRP A 240 7.18 8.11 -12.33
N THR A 241 7.82 7.84 -13.46
CA THR A 241 8.89 8.70 -14.01
C THR A 241 8.34 10.05 -14.49
N GLN A 242 7.13 10.09 -15.02
CA GLN A 242 6.51 11.30 -15.57
C GLN A 242 5.48 11.93 -14.61
N ALA A 243 5.24 11.33 -13.47
CA ALA A 243 4.15 11.65 -12.55
C ALA A 243 4.07 13.15 -12.19
N ASN A 244 5.20 13.81 -11.91
CA ASN A 244 5.19 15.24 -11.57
C ASN A 244 4.74 16.15 -12.71
N LYS A 245 4.89 15.72 -13.97
CA LYS A 245 4.38 16.48 -15.14
C LYS A 245 2.88 16.27 -15.33
N LEU A 246 2.38 15.10 -14.96
CA LEU A 246 1.02 14.67 -15.23
C LEU A 246 0.05 15.01 -14.09
N ILE A 247 0.53 15.00 -12.84
CA ILE A 247 -0.32 14.94 -11.65
C ILE A 247 -1.33 16.08 -11.52
N THR A 248 -0.94 17.32 -11.86
CA THR A 248 -1.85 18.49 -11.79
C THR A 248 -3.00 18.36 -12.77
N ASN A 249 -2.68 18.00 -14.03
CA ASN A 249 -3.69 17.80 -15.07
C ASN A 249 -4.56 16.58 -14.77
N ALA A 250 -3.97 15.48 -14.32
CA ALA A 250 -4.67 14.26 -13.95
C ALA A 250 -5.70 14.52 -12.82
N LEU A 251 -5.31 15.25 -11.77
CA LEU A 251 -6.20 15.63 -10.68
C LEU A 251 -7.34 16.54 -11.14
N THR A 252 -7.07 17.50 -12.04
CA THR A 252 -8.09 18.36 -12.60
C THR A 252 -9.08 17.55 -13.42
N ASN A 253 -8.59 16.65 -14.27
CA ASN A 253 -9.43 15.76 -15.09
C ASN A 253 -10.26 14.80 -14.21
N LEU A 254 -9.70 14.26 -13.13
CA LEU A 254 -10.42 13.39 -12.20
C LEU A 254 -11.75 14.04 -11.74
N THR A 255 -11.76 15.36 -11.52
CA THR A 255 -12.97 16.07 -11.09
C THR A 255 -14.05 16.16 -12.17
N SER A 256 -13.74 15.83 -13.42
CA SER A 256 -14.69 15.81 -14.55
C SER A 256 -15.31 14.44 -14.77
N TYR A 257 -14.68 13.37 -14.28
CA TYR A 257 -15.19 11.98 -14.37
C TYR A 257 -16.25 11.66 -13.32
N PHE A 258 -16.27 12.38 -12.21
CA PHE A 258 -17.22 12.25 -11.10
C PHE A 258 -17.97 13.57 -10.88
#